data_4f4b749836ee61301be2689f751bed6a
#
_entry.id   4f4b749836ee61301be2689f751bed6a
#
_cell.length_a   1.000
_cell.length_b   1.000
_cell.length_c   1.000
_cell.angle_alpha   90.00
_cell.angle_beta   90.00
_cell.angle_gamma   90.00
#
_symmetry.space_group_name_H-M   'P 1'
#
loop_
_entity.id
_entity.type
_entity.pdbx_description
1 polymer ?
#
loop_
_entity_poly.entity_id
_entity_poly.type
_entity_poly.pdbx_seq_one_letter_code
_entity_poly.pdbx_strand_id
1 'polypeptide(L)'
;MNKKTKALTTEQYKEILQTMKEGFCGCRPNERIATALVLEGNLGIRISDILKLRPCDIVLDGDRYRLEITEQKTGKSRSFTVPLIIWQYIENYCLRGGIGRTEQIFPFSERAVQKHLAKVCDYLGIEGVSTHSFRKWYATEIYNSSGCDIALVQ
;
A
#
# COMPACT_ATOMS: atom_id res chain seq x y z
N MET A 1 -8.29 20.09 17.26
CA MET A 1 -8.18 20.63 15.91
C MET A 1 -7.73 19.54 14.96
N ASN A 2 -8.49 19.32 13.92
CA ASN A 2 -8.18 18.27 12.95
C ASN A 2 -7.18 18.78 11.93
N LYS A 3 -5.98 18.20 11.96
CA LYS A 3 -5.00 18.48 10.93
C LYS A 3 -5.37 17.66 9.69
N LYS A 4 -5.45 18.31 8.54
CA LYS A 4 -5.67 17.60 7.31
C LYS A 4 -4.45 16.76 6.99
N THR A 5 -4.68 15.51 6.62
CA THR A 5 -3.63 14.64 6.13
C THR A 5 -3.08 15.21 4.83
N LYS A 6 -1.77 15.33 4.74
CA LYS A 6 -1.11 15.84 3.54
C LYS A 6 -1.00 14.74 2.48
N ALA A 7 -1.09 15.15 1.22
CA ALA A 7 -0.69 14.29 0.14
C ALA A 7 0.84 14.21 0.12
N LEU A 8 1.37 13.04 -0.22
CA LEU A 8 2.80 12.84 -0.33
C LEU A 8 3.32 13.41 -1.65
N THR A 9 4.52 13.95 -1.62
CA THR A 9 5.27 14.13 -2.87
C THR A 9 5.84 12.76 -3.25
N THR A 10 6.17 12.60 -4.52
CA THR A 10 6.79 11.35 -4.99
C THR A 10 8.11 11.08 -4.26
N GLU A 11 8.87 12.12 -3.99
CA GLU A 11 10.13 11.99 -3.24
C GLU A 11 9.90 11.51 -1.83
N GLN A 12 8.90 12.06 -1.14
CA GLN A 12 8.54 11.61 0.21
C GLN A 12 8.04 10.17 0.21
N TYR A 13 7.25 9.81 -0.79
CA TYR A 13 6.78 8.43 -0.95
C TYR A 13 7.97 7.47 -1.03
N LYS A 14 8.93 7.77 -1.90
CA LYS A 14 10.13 6.94 -2.06
C LYS A 14 10.95 6.87 -0.78
N GLU A 15 11.17 8.01 -0.16
CA GLU A 15 12.00 8.12 1.04
C GLU A 15 11.41 7.35 2.21
N ILE A 16 10.11 7.50 2.44
CA ILE A 16 9.41 6.80 3.52
C ILE A 16 9.52 5.28 3.32
N LEU A 17 9.21 4.82 2.12
CA LEU A 17 9.22 3.38 1.85
C LEU A 17 10.62 2.79 1.89
N GLN A 18 11.61 3.50 1.38
CA GLN A 18 13.00 3.06 1.43
C GLN A 18 13.50 2.95 2.86
N THR A 19 13.23 3.98 3.67
CA THR A 19 13.62 3.99 5.09
C THR A 19 12.94 2.85 5.85
N MET A 20 11.68 2.60 5.53
CA MET A 20 10.92 1.53 6.16
C MET A 20 11.49 0.16 5.82
N LYS A 21 11.89 -0.04 4.56
CA LYS A 21 12.48 -1.30 4.09
C LYS A 21 13.87 -1.55 4.66
N GLU A 22 14.65 -0.49 4.83
CA GLU A 22 16.02 -0.61 5.31
C GLU A 22 16.12 -0.59 6.84
N GLY A 23 15.17 0.08 7.50
CA GLY A 23 15.23 0.30 8.93
C GLY A 23 16.22 1.40 9.29
N PHE A 24 16.29 1.73 10.56
CA PHE A 24 17.21 2.73 11.09
C PHE A 24 17.46 2.42 12.57
N CYS A 25 18.36 3.16 13.19
CA CYS A 25 18.72 2.94 14.59
C CYS A 25 17.46 2.97 15.48
N GLY A 26 17.21 1.86 16.19
CA GLY A 26 16.04 1.72 17.04
C GLY A 26 14.78 1.27 16.31
N CYS A 27 14.85 1.02 15.00
CA CYS A 27 13.71 0.57 14.24
C CYS A 27 14.13 -0.48 13.20
N ARG A 28 13.63 -1.69 13.36
CA ARG A 28 13.97 -2.77 12.44
C ARG A 28 13.34 -2.55 11.06
N PRO A 29 13.98 -3.07 9.99
CA PRO A 29 13.35 -3.07 8.68
C PRO A 29 11.98 -3.74 8.73
N ASN A 30 11.03 -3.16 8.00
CA ASN A 30 9.68 -3.72 7.94
C ASN A 30 9.15 -3.68 6.51
N GLU A 31 9.52 -4.69 5.74
CA GLU A 31 9.06 -4.84 4.36
C GLU A 31 7.56 -5.08 4.29
N ARG A 32 6.99 -5.73 5.29
CA ARG A 32 5.57 -6.09 5.28
C ARG A 32 4.67 -4.86 5.29
N ILE A 33 4.93 -3.92 6.18
CA ILE A 33 4.17 -2.68 6.25
C ILE A 33 4.46 -1.82 5.01
N ALA A 34 5.73 -1.78 4.57
CA ALA A 34 6.09 -1.05 3.37
C ALA A 34 5.30 -1.58 2.15
N THR A 35 5.19 -2.90 2.02
CA THR A 35 4.45 -3.52 0.92
C THR A 35 2.96 -3.15 0.97
N ALA A 36 2.36 -3.17 2.16
CA ALA A 36 0.95 -2.77 2.31
C ALA A 36 0.74 -1.32 1.86
N LEU A 37 1.66 -0.42 2.21
CA LEU A 37 1.57 0.98 1.80
C LEU A 37 1.83 1.17 0.32
N VAL A 38 2.72 0.37 -0.28
CA VAL A 38 2.90 0.36 -1.73
C VAL A 38 1.59 0.03 -2.43
N LEU A 39 0.86 -0.96 -1.93
CA LEU A 39 -0.43 -1.32 -2.52
C LEU A 39 -1.46 -0.22 -2.34
N GLU A 40 -1.50 0.41 -1.17
CA GLU A 40 -2.41 1.52 -0.96
C GLU A 40 -2.12 2.66 -1.93
N GLY A 41 -0.86 2.99 -2.11
CA GLY A 41 -0.43 4.07 -2.99
C GLY A 41 -0.60 3.77 -4.48
N ASN A 42 -0.60 2.50 -4.86
CA ASN A 42 -0.69 2.11 -6.28
C ASN A 42 -2.05 1.57 -6.69
N LEU A 43 -2.93 1.24 -5.75
CA LEU A 43 -4.28 0.76 -6.04
C LEU A 43 -5.35 1.75 -5.56
N GLY A 44 -5.00 2.69 -4.69
CA GLY A 44 -5.94 3.67 -4.17
C GLY A 44 -7.02 3.09 -3.27
N ILE A 45 -6.74 1.97 -2.65
CA ILE A 45 -7.68 1.26 -1.76
C ILE A 45 -7.31 1.60 -0.32
N ARG A 46 -8.32 1.72 0.56
CA ARG A 46 -8.06 2.03 1.97
C ARG A 46 -7.21 0.97 2.63
N ILE A 47 -6.35 1.39 3.55
CA ILE A 47 -5.45 0.46 4.25
C ILE A 47 -6.23 -0.65 4.95
N SER A 48 -7.39 -0.35 5.53
CA SER A 48 -8.21 -1.36 6.18
C SER A 48 -8.63 -2.49 5.23
N ASP A 49 -8.86 -2.15 3.96
CA ASP A 49 -9.23 -3.13 2.95
C ASP A 49 -8.00 -3.88 2.42
N ILE A 50 -6.87 -3.16 2.29
CA ILE A 50 -5.58 -3.78 1.91
C ILE A 50 -5.20 -4.87 2.91
N LEU A 51 -5.36 -4.61 4.21
CA LEU A 51 -4.97 -5.56 5.24
C LEU A 51 -5.83 -6.83 5.28
N LYS A 52 -6.97 -6.81 4.61
CA LYS A 52 -7.83 -7.98 4.52
C LYS A 52 -7.61 -8.82 3.27
N LEU A 53 -6.75 -8.37 2.37
CA LEU A 53 -6.54 -9.04 1.11
C LEU A 53 -5.94 -10.44 1.28
N ARG A 54 -6.39 -11.34 0.43
CA ARG A 54 -5.83 -12.66 0.24
C ARG A 54 -5.45 -12.80 -1.22
N PRO A 55 -4.44 -13.61 -1.56
CA PRO A 55 -4.10 -13.77 -2.97
C PRO A 55 -5.28 -14.20 -3.84
N CYS A 56 -6.21 -14.99 -3.31
CA CYS A 56 -7.37 -15.45 -4.05
C CYS A 56 -8.39 -14.35 -4.39
N ASP A 57 -8.27 -13.18 -3.76
CA ASP A 57 -9.13 -12.04 -4.09
C ASP A 57 -8.75 -11.41 -5.42
N ILE A 58 -7.55 -11.72 -5.92
CA ILE A 58 -7.09 -11.23 -7.21
C ILE A 58 -7.30 -12.34 -8.23
N VAL A 59 -8.18 -12.08 -9.19
CA VAL A 59 -8.56 -13.08 -10.18
C VAL A 59 -8.13 -12.67 -11.57
N LEU A 60 -7.78 -13.66 -12.38
CA LEU A 60 -7.48 -13.43 -13.79
C LEU A 60 -8.80 -13.42 -14.57
N ASP A 61 -9.06 -12.32 -15.26
CA ASP A 61 -10.28 -12.14 -16.06
C ASP A 61 -9.84 -11.80 -17.48
N GLY A 62 -9.82 -12.80 -18.33
CA GLY A 62 -9.27 -12.66 -19.67
C GLY A 62 -7.78 -12.45 -19.62
N ASP A 63 -7.33 -11.28 -20.06
CA ASP A 63 -5.90 -10.90 -20.04
C ASP A 63 -5.57 -9.92 -18.92
N ARG A 64 -6.51 -9.69 -18.00
CA ARG A 64 -6.36 -8.72 -16.92
C ARG A 64 -6.53 -9.36 -15.57
N TYR A 65 -5.80 -8.84 -14.59
CA TYR A 65 -6.02 -9.18 -13.19
C TYR A 65 -7.01 -8.20 -12.59
N ARG A 66 -7.95 -8.72 -11.83
CA ARG A 66 -8.99 -7.94 -11.20
C ARG A 66 -9.06 -8.26 -9.72
N LEU A 67 -9.16 -7.23 -8.91
CA LEU A 67 -9.32 -7.35 -7.48
C LEU A 67 -10.78 -7.08 -7.12
N GLU A 68 -11.39 -8.03 -6.41
CA GLU A 68 -12.76 -7.89 -5.94
C GLU A 68 -12.73 -7.77 -4.42
N ILE A 69 -13.27 -6.67 -3.91
CA ILE A 69 -13.31 -6.42 -2.47
C ILE A 69 -14.68 -5.92 -2.05
N THR A 70 -15.03 -6.19 -0.78
CA THR A 70 -16.18 -5.57 -0.14
C THR A 70 -15.62 -4.56 0.85
N GLU A 71 -15.93 -3.28 0.64
CA GLU A 71 -15.41 -2.22 1.50
C GLU A 71 -15.95 -2.37 2.92
N GLN A 72 -15.05 -2.36 3.88
CA GLN A 72 -15.43 -2.50 5.29
C GLN A 72 -16.31 -1.34 5.75
N LYS A 73 -16.00 -0.14 5.31
CA LYS A 73 -16.68 1.06 5.77
C LYS A 73 -18.10 1.20 5.23
N THR A 74 -18.33 0.82 3.98
CA THR A 74 -19.61 1.05 3.31
C THR A 74 -20.39 -0.23 3.02
N GLY A 75 -19.75 -1.40 3.11
CA GLY A 75 -20.34 -2.67 2.74
C GLY A 75 -20.51 -2.87 1.25
N LYS A 76 -20.06 -1.92 0.43
CA LYS A 76 -20.18 -2.02 -1.02
C LYS A 76 -19.09 -2.89 -1.61
N SER A 77 -19.49 -3.71 -2.59
CA SER A 77 -18.53 -4.49 -3.37
C SER A 77 -17.96 -3.62 -4.49
N ARG A 78 -16.65 -3.69 -4.66
CA ARG A 78 -15.95 -2.96 -5.71
C ARG A 78 -14.99 -3.86 -6.44
N SER A 79 -14.82 -3.58 -7.72
CA SER A 79 -13.89 -4.31 -8.57
C SER A 79 -12.91 -3.32 -9.18
N PHE A 80 -11.62 -3.69 -9.13
CA PHE A 80 -10.54 -2.87 -9.65
C PHE A 80 -9.67 -3.69 -10.59
N THR A 81 -9.19 -3.05 -11.64
CA THR A 81 -8.14 -3.66 -12.45
C THR A 81 -6.81 -3.49 -11.73
N VAL A 82 -6.07 -4.58 -11.60
CA VAL A 82 -4.73 -4.55 -11.00
C VAL A 82 -3.73 -4.54 -12.14
N PRO A 83 -2.92 -3.48 -12.26
CA PRO A 83 -1.88 -3.45 -13.30
C PRO A 83 -0.95 -4.66 -13.18
N LEU A 84 -0.51 -5.17 -14.31
CA LEU A 84 0.31 -6.38 -14.34
C LEU A 84 1.54 -6.28 -13.45
N ILE A 85 2.20 -5.14 -13.44
CA ILE A 85 3.42 -4.98 -12.63
C ILE A 85 3.09 -5.01 -11.13
N ILE A 86 1.92 -4.51 -10.74
CA ILE A 86 1.49 -4.56 -9.34
C ILE A 86 1.14 -6.00 -8.97
N TRP A 87 0.47 -6.72 -9.87
CA TRP A 87 0.21 -8.15 -9.66
C TRP A 87 1.51 -8.93 -9.46
N GLN A 88 2.49 -8.69 -10.32
CA GLN A 88 3.80 -9.35 -10.22
C GLN A 88 4.49 -9.01 -8.90
N TYR A 89 4.37 -7.78 -8.46
CA TYR A 89 4.94 -7.35 -7.18
C TYR A 89 4.30 -8.11 -6.01
N ILE A 90 2.96 -8.22 -6.02
CA ILE A 90 2.21 -8.95 -4.99
C ILE A 90 2.57 -10.43 -5.01
N GLU A 91 2.57 -11.03 -6.20
CA GLU A 91 2.89 -12.44 -6.37
C GLU A 91 4.29 -12.76 -5.85
N ASN A 92 5.25 -11.94 -6.22
CA ASN A 92 6.63 -12.12 -5.77
C ASN A 92 6.75 -12.01 -4.26
N TYR A 93 6.07 -11.04 -3.67
CA TYR A 93 6.05 -10.89 -2.22
C TYR A 93 5.46 -12.13 -1.54
N CYS A 94 4.34 -12.63 -2.05
CA CYS A 94 3.67 -13.80 -1.49
C CYS A 94 4.53 -15.06 -1.62
N LEU A 95 5.21 -15.22 -2.77
CA LEU A 95 6.10 -16.36 -2.99
C LEU A 95 7.28 -16.35 -2.02
N ARG A 96 7.90 -15.19 -1.84
CA ARG A 96 9.01 -15.05 -0.90
C ARG A 96 8.59 -15.29 0.54
N GLY A 97 7.38 -14.89 0.89
CA GLY A 97 6.85 -15.05 2.24
C GLY A 97 6.15 -16.36 2.52
N GLY A 98 6.01 -17.24 1.52
CA GLY A 98 5.31 -18.49 1.69
C GLY A 98 3.83 -18.33 1.98
N ILE A 99 3.20 -17.28 1.44
CA ILE A 99 1.80 -16.97 1.70
C ILE A 99 0.91 -17.75 0.74
N GLY A 100 -0.01 -18.55 1.29
CA GLY A 100 -0.94 -19.35 0.50
C GLY A 100 -2.11 -18.54 -0.03
N ARG A 101 -2.81 -19.11 -1.00
CA ARG A 101 -3.90 -18.42 -1.71
C ARG A 101 -5.01 -17.88 -0.82
N THR A 102 -5.31 -18.59 0.25
CA THR A 102 -6.41 -18.24 1.17
C THR A 102 -5.92 -17.56 2.42
N GLU A 103 -4.61 -17.36 2.55
CA GLU A 103 -4.04 -16.70 3.70
C GLU A 103 -4.07 -15.18 3.54
N GLN A 104 -4.24 -14.49 4.63
CA GLN A 104 -4.18 -13.04 4.64
C GLN A 104 -2.76 -12.60 4.32
N ILE A 105 -2.61 -11.72 3.33
CA ILE A 105 -1.29 -11.26 2.89
C ILE A 105 -0.61 -10.44 4.00
N PHE A 106 -1.38 -9.61 4.68
CA PHE A 106 -0.88 -8.67 5.70
C PHE A 106 -1.59 -8.91 7.03
N PRO A 107 -1.17 -9.93 7.80
CA PRO A 107 -1.86 -10.27 9.06
C PRO A 107 -1.44 -9.37 10.22
N PHE A 108 -1.68 -8.07 10.09
CA PHE A 108 -1.42 -7.11 11.15
C PHE A 108 -2.48 -6.01 11.10
N SER A 109 -2.55 -5.22 12.17
CA SER A 109 -3.60 -4.24 12.33
C SER A 109 -3.27 -2.91 11.63
N GLU A 110 -4.31 -2.15 11.33
CA GLU A 110 -4.16 -0.79 10.84
C GLU A 110 -3.37 0.07 11.83
N ARG A 111 -3.61 -0.14 13.13
CA ARG A 111 -2.88 0.57 14.17
C ARG A 111 -1.37 0.31 14.11
N ALA A 112 -0.99 -0.94 13.83
CA ALA A 112 0.43 -1.28 13.68
C ALA A 112 1.06 -0.55 12.49
N VAL A 113 0.32 -0.45 11.39
CA VAL A 113 0.77 0.29 10.21
C VAL A 113 0.98 1.76 10.56
N GLN A 114 -0.02 2.38 11.20
CA GLN A 114 0.04 3.79 11.55
C GLN A 114 1.17 4.10 12.52
N LYS A 115 1.36 3.24 13.50
CA LYS A 115 2.41 3.41 14.49
C LYS A 115 3.80 3.33 13.86
N HIS A 116 4.00 2.37 12.98
CA HIS A 116 5.29 2.23 12.30
C HIS A 116 5.54 3.37 11.33
N LEU A 117 4.52 3.79 10.59
CA LEU A 117 4.60 4.93 9.69
C LEU A 117 4.96 6.21 10.45
N ALA A 118 4.35 6.43 11.62
CA ALA A 118 4.65 7.59 12.45
C ALA A 118 6.12 7.60 12.88
N LYS A 119 6.66 6.44 13.25
CA LYS A 119 8.07 6.32 13.62
C LYS A 119 9.00 6.71 12.47
N VAL A 120 8.70 6.21 11.28
CA VAL A 120 9.51 6.49 10.09
C VAL A 120 9.45 7.97 9.74
N CYS A 121 8.26 8.55 9.74
CA CYS A 121 8.08 9.97 9.44
C CYS A 121 8.75 10.86 10.48
N ASP A 122 8.69 10.49 11.74
CA ASP A 122 9.36 11.20 12.81
C ASP A 122 10.88 11.21 12.61
N TYR A 123 11.44 10.06 12.26
CA TYR A 123 12.86 9.94 11.95
C TYR A 123 13.28 10.83 10.78
N LEU A 124 12.41 10.91 9.74
CA LEU A 124 12.69 11.70 8.54
C LEU A 124 12.34 13.18 8.70
N GLY A 125 11.68 13.57 9.78
CA GLY A 125 11.25 14.94 9.99
C GLY A 125 10.09 15.35 9.10
N ILE A 126 9.25 14.40 8.68
CA ILE A 126 8.09 14.65 7.83
C ILE A 126 6.84 14.67 8.69
N GLU A 127 6.06 15.76 8.64
CA GLU A 127 4.85 15.93 9.41
C GLU A 127 3.59 15.82 8.55
N GLY A 128 2.49 15.48 9.20
CA GLY A 128 1.18 15.49 8.56
C GLY A 128 0.90 14.30 7.66
N VAL A 129 1.66 13.22 7.79
CA VAL A 129 1.52 12.01 6.98
C VAL A 129 0.78 10.93 7.77
N SER A 130 -0.20 10.31 7.13
CA SER A 130 -0.91 9.14 7.66
C SER A 130 -1.09 8.14 6.51
N THR A 131 -1.76 7.03 6.77
CA THR A 131 -2.03 6.06 5.70
C THR A 131 -2.84 6.69 4.57
N HIS A 132 -3.74 7.63 4.89
CA HIS A 132 -4.51 8.34 3.86
C HIS A 132 -3.64 9.14 2.90
N SER A 133 -2.45 9.55 3.32
CA SER A 133 -1.53 10.28 2.44
C SER A 133 -1.15 9.46 1.22
N PHE A 134 -1.09 8.15 1.36
CA PHE A 134 -0.77 7.24 0.24
C PHE A 134 -1.92 7.17 -0.75
N ARG A 135 -3.17 7.18 -0.28
CA ARG A 135 -4.32 7.24 -1.19
C ARG A 135 -4.40 8.56 -1.92
N LYS A 136 -4.07 9.66 -1.24
CA LYS A 136 -4.02 10.98 -1.88
C LYS A 136 -2.92 11.03 -2.93
N TRP A 137 -1.80 10.41 -2.66
CA TRP A 137 -0.71 10.30 -3.63
C TRP A 137 -1.18 9.54 -4.87
N TYR A 138 -1.90 8.44 -4.69
CA TYR A 138 -2.47 7.67 -5.80
C TYR A 138 -3.36 8.57 -6.68
N ALA A 139 -4.27 9.31 -6.06
CA ALA A 139 -5.19 10.17 -6.79
C ALA A 139 -4.44 11.24 -7.58
N THR A 140 -3.41 11.82 -6.98
CA THR A 140 -2.58 12.84 -7.62
C THR A 140 -1.81 12.26 -8.80
N GLU A 141 -1.19 11.11 -8.62
CA GLU A 141 -0.41 10.46 -9.67
C GLU A 141 -1.28 10.01 -10.84
N ILE A 142 -2.46 9.47 -10.57
CA ILE A 142 -3.41 9.09 -11.61
C ILE A 142 -3.87 10.31 -12.40
N TYR A 143 -4.10 11.43 -11.71
CA TYR A 143 -4.53 12.66 -12.34
C TYR A 143 -3.42 13.31 -13.20
N ASN A 144 -2.19 13.31 -12.71
CA ASN A 144 -1.06 13.98 -13.36
C ASN A 144 -0.38 13.13 -14.42
N SER A 145 -0.64 11.85 -14.43
CA SER A 145 0.05 10.89 -15.28
C SER A 145 -0.96 10.18 -16.15
N SER A 146 -0.69 10.07 -17.44
CA SER A 146 -1.54 9.31 -18.36
C SER A 146 -1.43 7.82 -18.15
N GLY A 147 -0.61 7.37 -17.23
CA GLY A 147 -0.45 5.97 -16.85
C GLY A 147 0.12 5.87 -15.46
N CYS A 148 0.05 4.69 -14.88
CA CYS A 148 0.61 4.46 -13.56
C CYS A 148 2.13 4.56 -13.61
N ASP A 149 2.70 5.43 -12.79
CA ASP A 149 4.13 5.43 -12.58
C ASP A 149 4.45 4.36 -11.55
N ILE A 150 4.72 3.17 -12.04
CA ILE A 150 4.99 2.03 -11.20
C ILE A 150 6.47 1.73 -11.03
N ALA A 151 7.32 2.60 -11.55
CA ALA A 151 8.76 2.50 -11.33
C ALA A 151 9.10 2.51 -9.85
N LEU A 152 8.24 3.11 -9.04
CA LEU A 152 8.42 3.19 -7.59
C LEU A 152 8.28 1.84 -6.88
N VAL A 153 7.75 0.85 -7.55
CA VAL A 153 7.53 -0.49 -6.99
C VAL A 153 8.78 -1.36 -7.13
N GLN A 154 9.68 -0.96 -7.98
CA GLN A 154 10.89 -1.72 -8.28
C GLN A 154 11.98 -1.56 -7.23
#